data_11b4438b60ca19618eb9d35d569da3f0
#
_entry.id   11b4438b60ca19618eb9d35d569da3f0
#
_cell.length_a   1.000
_cell.length_b   1.000
_cell.length_c   1.000
_cell.angle_alpha   90.00
_cell.angle_beta   90.00
_cell.angle_gamma   90.00
#
_symmetry.space_group_name_H-M   'P 1'
#
loop_
_entity.id
_entity.type
_entity.pdbx_description
1 polymer ?
#
loop_
_entity_poly.entity_id
_entity_poly.type
_entity_poly.pdbx_seq_one_letter_code
_entity_poly.pdbx_strand_id
1 'polypeptide(L)'
;MLQKFYRQLTPDQLSTIKVVTGDGAKWITDCVNEFTPDCERCVDPFHVVEWAMDALDEVRREAWRDAHEEAKALSKANPRGKGRPRKDDPVSQEISAAKAKAYDIKGSTYALGKAPENLTDKQRLKVEMIAQTDNRLYRAYLMKERLRLIFKIRDVDEA
;
A
#
# COMPACT_ATOMS: atom_id res chain seq x y z
N MET A 1 -22.06 -7.81 20.62
CA MET A 1 -21.36 -8.79 21.50
C MET A 1 -20.49 -8.06 22.52
N LEU A 2 -19.67 -7.06 22.13
CA LEU A 2 -18.76 -6.29 23.00
C LEU A 2 -19.50 -5.54 24.12
N GLN A 3 -20.62 -4.85 23.84
CA GLN A 3 -21.45 -4.19 24.85
C GLN A 3 -21.96 -5.16 25.95
N LYS A 4 -22.28 -6.41 25.57
CA LYS A 4 -22.72 -7.42 26.56
C LYS A 4 -21.58 -7.78 27.51
N PHE A 5 -20.35 -7.80 27.03
CA PHE A 5 -19.16 -8.02 27.86
C PHE A 5 -18.98 -6.86 28.84
N TYR A 6 -18.97 -5.61 28.39
CA TYR A 6 -18.81 -4.45 29.27
C TYR A 6 -19.90 -4.35 30.34
N ARG A 7 -21.14 -4.69 30.02
CA ARG A 7 -22.27 -4.69 30.99
C ARG A 7 -22.15 -5.75 32.08
N GLN A 8 -21.26 -6.72 31.94
CA GLN A 8 -21.00 -7.76 32.96
C GLN A 8 -19.90 -7.33 33.94
N LEU A 9 -19.16 -6.26 33.64
CA LEU A 9 -18.09 -5.76 34.47
C LEU A 9 -18.63 -4.80 35.53
N THR A 10 -18.04 -4.84 36.72
CA THR A 10 -18.35 -3.86 37.79
C THR A 10 -17.69 -2.51 37.48
N PRO A 11 -18.14 -1.39 38.07
CA PRO A 11 -17.50 -0.09 37.90
C PRO A 11 -16.01 -0.11 38.24
N ASP A 12 -15.63 -0.83 39.29
CA ASP A 12 -14.21 -0.98 39.68
C ASP A 12 -13.40 -1.70 38.60
N GLN A 13 -13.94 -2.76 38.01
CA GLN A 13 -13.30 -3.46 36.90
C GLN A 13 -13.16 -2.58 35.67
N LEU A 14 -14.19 -1.81 35.32
CA LEU A 14 -14.14 -0.87 34.19
C LEU A 14 -13.05 0.19 34.39
N SER A 15 -12.90 0.74 35.61
CA SER A 15 -11.88 1.75 35.93
C SER A 15 -10.44 1.23 35.84
N THR A 16 -10.25 -0.09 35.90
CA THR A 16 -8.92 -0.72 35.75
C THR A 16 -8.47 -0.85 34.30
N ILE A 17 -9.41 -0.74 33.33
CA ILE A 17 -9.07 -0.83 31.91
C ILE A 17 -8.37 0.47 31.48
N LYS A 18 -7.10 0.38 31.14
CA LYS A 18 -6.28 1.54 30.74
C LYS A 18 -6.13 1.64 29.23
N VAL A 19 -6.08 0.51 28.53
CA VAL A 19 -5.87 0.44 27.08
C VAL A 19 -6.81 -0.62 26.50
N VAL A 20 -7.43 -0.27 25.36
CA VAL A 20 -8.20 -1.22 24.54
C VAL A 20 -7.64 -1.24 23.13
N THR A 21 -7.20 -2.40 22.67
CA THR A 21 -6.71 -2.60 21.30
C THR A 21 -7.71 -3.41 20.49
N GLY A 22 -7.78 -3.18 19.19
CA GLY A 22 -8.64 -3.91 18.26
C GLY A 22 -8.64 -3.28 16.87
N ASP A 23 -9.46 -3.78 15.94
CA ASP A 23 -9.57 -3.20 14.61
C ASP A 23 -10.12 -1.75 14.66
N GLY A 24 -10.00 -1.00 13.56
CA GLY A 24 -10.42 0.38 13.46
C GLY A 24 -11.93 0.60 13.31
N ALA A 25 -12.76 -0.41 13.57
CA ALA A 25 -14.22 -0.31 13.39
C ALA A 25 -14.83 0.73 14.33
N LYS A 26 -15.60 1.65 13.76
CA LYS A 26 -16.24 2.75 14.50
C LYS A 26 -17.08 2.26 15.67
N TRP A 27 -17.86 1.17 15.50
CA TRP A 27 -18.71 0.62 16.55
C TRP A 27 -17.92 0.14 17.79
N ILE A 28 -16.66 -0.30 17.62
CA ILE A 28 -15.79 -0.65 18.75
C ILE A 28 -15.40 0.62 19.48
N THR A 29 -14.96 1.65 18.75
CA THR A 29 -14.59 2.95 19.33
C THR A 29 -15.77 3.57 20.08
N ASP A 30 -16.97 3.56 19.49
CA ASP A 30 -18.19 4.07 20.14
C ASP A 30 -18.48 3.29 21.44
N CYS A 31 -18.35 1.96 21.42
CA CYS A 31 -18.55 1.11 22.59
C CYS A 31 -17.50 1.38 23.69
N VAL A 32 -16.22 1.52 23.32
CA VAL A 32 -15.16 1.84 24.27
C VAL A 32 -15.41 3.19 24.93
N ASN A 33 -15.76 4.22 24.15
CA ASN A 33 -16.07 5.56 24.67
C ASN A 33 -17.29 5.58 25.58
N GLU A 34 -18.28 4.70 25.37
CA GLU A 34 -19.47 4.57 26.19
C GLU A 34 -19.15 3.97 27.58
N PHE A 35 -18.33 2.90 27.62
CA PHE A 35 -18.11 2.12 28.84
C PHE A 35 -16.81 2.44 29.58
N THR A 36 -15.79 2.89 28.86
CA THR A 36 -14.44 3.16 29.40
C THR A 36 -13.87 4.44 28.79
N PRO A 37 -14.48 5.62 29.00
CA PRO A 37 -14.09 6.88 28.34
C PRO A 37 -12.67 7.34 28.66
N ASP A 38 -12.12 6.93 29.80
CA ASP A 38 -10.78 7.29 30.26
C ASP A 38 -9.69 6.33 29.76
N CYS A 39 -10.05 5.30 28.99
CA CYS A 39 -9.06 4.37 28.46
C CYS A 39 -8.49 4.84 27.13
N GLU A 40 -7.22 4.52 26.87
CA GLU A 40 -6.58 4.74 25.57
C GLU A 40 -7.05 3.71 24.56
N ARG A 41 -7.53 4.21 23.40
CA ARG A 41 -7.96 3.35 22.29
C ARG A 41 -6.87 3.24 21.25
N CYS A 42 -6.26 2.06 21.16
CA CYS A 42 -5.23 1.76 20.18
C CYS A 42 -5.80 0.92 19.02
N VAL A 43 -5.51 1.30 17.79
CA VAL A 43 -5.80 0.46 16.62
C VAL A 43 -4.74 -0.62 16.53
N ASP A 44 -5.17 -1.87 16.24
CA ASP A 44 -4.26 -2.98 16.03
C ASP A 44 -3.29 -2.68 14.87
N PRO A 45 -1.96 -2.74 15.09
CA PRO A 45 -0.95 -2.52 14.07
C PRO A 45 -1.14 -3.35 12.79
N PHE A 46 -1.68 -4.57 12.91
CA PHE A 46 -1.97 -5.41 11.74
C PHE A 46 -2.94 -4.71 10.77
N HIS A 47 -4.03 -4.15 11.28
CA HIS A 47 -5.00 -3.44 10.44
C HIS A 47 -4.43 -2.14 9.85
N VAL A 48 -3.59 -1.43 10.61
CA VAL A 48 -2.93 -0.22 10.08
C VAL A 48 -2.02 -0.56 8.89
N VAL A 49 -1.27 -1.67 8.99
CA VAL A 49 -0.42 -2.16 7.88
C VAL A 49 -1.28 -2.64 6.71
N GLU A 50 -2.38 -3.33 6.96
CA GLU A 50 -3.33 -3.78 5.93
C GLU A 50 -3.88 -2.57 5.14
N TRP A 51 -4.35 -1.53 5.82
CA TRP A 51 -4.82 -0.31 5.16
C TRP A 51 -3.74 0.39 4.33
N ALA A 52 -2.51 0.43 4.83
CA ALA A 52 -1.39 0.97 4.06
C ALA A 52 -1.08 0.16 2.81
N MET A 53 -1.25 -1.17 2.88
CA MET A 53 -1.08 -2.06 1.72
C MET A 53 -2.20 -1.87 0.70
N ASP A 54 -3.44 -1.71 1.15
CA ASP A 54 -4.59 -1.46 0.27
C ASP A 54 -4.45 -0.10 -0.43
N ALA A 55 -4.07 0.94 0.30
CA ALA A 55 -3.81 2.26 -0.27
C ALA A 55 -2.67 2.23 -1.30
N LEU A 56 -1.58 1.50 -1.01
CA LEU A 56 -0.48 1.31 -1.95
C LEU A 56 -0.94 0.59 -3.23
N ASP A 57 -1.79 -0.45 -3.09
CA ASP A 57 -2.33 -1.17 -4.25
C ASP A 57 -3.28 -0.31 -5.08
N GLU A 58 -4.02 0.61 -4.46
CA GLU A 58 -4.84 1.58 -5.18
C GLU A 58 -3.97 2.53 -6.02
N VAL A 59 -2.91 3.11 -5.44
CA VAL A 59 -1.94 3.94 -6.16
C VAL A 59 -1.28 3.16 -7.30
N ARG A 60 -0.92 1.89 -7.08
CA ARG A 60 -0.37 1.02 -8.13
C ARG A 60 -1.36 0.81 -9.27
N ARG A 61 -2.64 0.57 -8.97
CA ARG A 61 -3.70 0.41 -9.99
C ARG A 61 -3.92 1.68 -10.80
N GLU A 62 -3.84 2.84 -10.16
CA GLU A 62 -3.90 4.13 -10.86
C GLU A 62 -2.67 4.32 -11.78
N ALA A 63 -1.46 4.13 -11.24
CA ALA A 63 -0.22 4.24 -12.02
C ALA A 63 -0.21 3.27 -13.22
N TRP A 64 -0.74 2.06 -13.05
CA TRP A 64 -0.91 1.13 -14.16
C TRP A 64 -1.90 1.64 -15.21
N ARG A 65 -3.06 2.18 -14.80
CA ARG A 65 -4.04 2.76 -15.74
C ARG A 65 -3.42 3.87 -16.55
N ASP A 66 -2.74 4.81 -15.89
CA ASP A 66 -2.07 5.94 -16.53
C ASP A 66 -1.03 5.45 -17.56
N ALA A 67 -0.15 4.52 -17.17
CA ALA A 67 0.86 3.96 -18.06
C ALA A 67 0.25 3.15 -19.23
N HIS A 68 -0.86 2.46 -19.00
CA HIS A 68 -1.57 1.72 -20.04
C HIS A 68 -2.24 2.65 -21.06
N GLU A 69 -2.86 3.73 -20.58
CA GLU A 69 -3.46 4.76 -21.45
C GLU A 69 -2.39 5.48 -22.27
N GLU A 70 -1.24 5.81 -21.68
CA GLU A 70 -0.07 6.37 -22.36
C GLU A 70 0.39 5.45 -23.50
N ALA A 71 0.61 4.17 -23.22
CA ALA A 71 1.04 3.18 -24.21
C ALA A 71 0.00 2.98 -25.32
N LYS A 72 -1.30 3.05 -25.00
CA LYS A 72 -2.39 2.97 -25.95
C LYS A 72 -2.46 4.20 -26.84
N ALA A 73 -2.30 5.40 -26.27
CA ALA A 73 -2.28 6.67 -27.00
C ALA A 73 -1.12 6.71 -27.99
N LEU A 74 0.10 6.33 -27.57
CA LEU A 74 1.28 6.23 -28.43
C LEU A 74 1.06 5.23 -29.57
N SER A 75 0.47 4.08 -29.29
CA SER A 75 0.17 3.07 -30.31
C SER A 75 -0.89 3.56 -31.30
N LYS A 76 -1.86 4.37 -30.87
CA LYS A 76 -2.91 4.94 -31.73
C LYS A 76 -2.40 6.09 -32.60
N ALA A 77 -1.53 6.93 -32.00
CA ALA A 77 -0.90 8.05 -32.73
C ALA A 77 0.05 7.57 -33.87
N ASN A 78 0.61 6.36 -33.70
CA ASN A 78 1.56 5.77 -34.61
C ASN A 78 1.02 4.42 -35.17
N PRO A 79 0.03 4.43 -36.02
CA PRO A 79 -0.55 3.21 -36.56
C PRO A 79 0.48 2.42 -37.37
N ARG A 80 0.61 1.14 -37.03
CA ARG A 80 1.56 0.25 -37.70
C ARG A 80 1.12 -0.06 -39.13
N GLY A 81 2.05 0.08 -40.08
CA GLY A 81 1.91 -0.47 -41.41
C GLY A 81 1.90 -2.01 -41.43
N LYS A 82 1.65 -2.63 -42.57
CA LYS A 82 1.74 -4.09 -42.73
C LYS A 82 3.19 -4.55 -42.59
N GLY A 83 3.45 -5.52 -41.72
CA GLY A 83 4.74 -6.16 -41.53
C GLY A 83 5.30 -6.06 -40.11
N ARG A 84 6.43 -6.76 -39.88
CA ARG A 84 7.14 -6.72 -38.59
C ARG A 84 7.89 -5.39 -38.48
N PRO A 85 7.78 -4.67 -37.31
CA PRO A 85 8.55 -3.44 -37.10
C PRO A 85 10.04 -3.69 -37.21
N ARG A 86 10.79 -2.73 -37.76
CA ARG A 86 12.25 -2.77 -37.70
C ARG A 86 12.71 -2.63 -36.28
N LYS A 87 13.74 -3.40 -35.90
CA LYS A 87 14.27 -3.42 -34.53
C LYS A 87 14.85 -2.06 -34.09
N ASP A 88 15.29 -1.26 -35.07
CA ASP A 88 15.91 0.04 -34.88
C ASP A 88 14.96 1.23 -35.06
N ASP A 89 13.64 0.97 -35.23
CA ASP A 89 12.65 2.03 -35.37
C ASP A 89 12.39 2.69 -33.98
N PRO A 90 12.74 3.99 -33.80
CA PRO A 90 12.61 4.71 -32.53
C PRO A 90 11.18 4.69 -31.97
N VAL A 91 10.17 4.87 -32.85
CA VAL A 91 8.75 4.89 -32.47
C VAL A 91 8.31 3.52 -31.95
N SER A 92 8.75 2.45 -32.58
CA SER A 92 8.47 1.08 -32.13
C SER A 92 9.15 0.77 -30.79
N GLN A 93 10.34 1.31 -30.55
CA GLN A 93 11.05 1.17 -29.28
C GLN A 93 10.32 1.94 -28.17
N GLU A 94 9.87 3.17 -28.43
CA GLU A 94 9.11 3.98 -27.48
C GLU A 94 7.79 3.31 -27.08
N ILE A 95 7.01 2.83 -28.05
CA ILE A 95 5.76 2.08 -27.79
C ILE A 95 6.05 0.80 -27.00
N SER A 96 7.15 0.11 -27.29
CA SER A 96 7.53 -1.10 -26.57
C SER A 96 7.92 -0.79 -25.12
N ALA A 97 8.67 0.28 -24.89
CA ALA A 97 9.07 0.75 -23.57
C ALA A 97 7.84 1.16 -22.71
N ALA A 98 6.88 1.92 -23.31
CA ALA A 98 5.66 2.29 -22.62
C ALA A 98 4.81 1.06 -22.23
N LYS A 99 4.71 0.07 -23.09
CA LYS A 99 4.02 -1.19 -22.79
C LYS A 99 4.73 -2.00 -21.71
N ALA A 100 6.06 -2.05 -21.74
CA ALA A 100 6.86 -2.73 -20.72
C ALA A 100 6.68 -2.06 -19.36
N LYS A 101 6.73 -0.72 -19.29
CA LYS A 101 6.44 0.04 -18.06
C LYS A 101 5.07 -0.34 -17.47
N ALA A 102 4.00 -0.32 -18.28
CA ALA A 102 2.67 -0.69 -17.82
C ALA A 102 2.61 -2.15 -17.33
N TYR A 103 3.26 -3.07 -18.03
CA TYR A 103 3.33 -4.49 -17.65
C TYR A 103 4.07 -4.68 -16.32
N ASP A 104 5.18 -3.99 -16.12
CA ASP A 104 5.98 -4.09 -14.90
C ASP A 104 5.27 -3.49 -13.69
N ILE A 105 4.58 -2.36 -13.84
CA ILE A 105 3.72 -1.78 -12.79
C ILE A 105 2.60 -2.76 -12.43
N LYS A 106 1.91 -3.35 -13.41
CA LYS A 106 0.88 -4.35 -13.17
C LYS A 106 1.39 -5.54 -12.36
N GLY A 107 2.57 -6.04 -12.70
CA GLY A 107 3.21 -7.20 -12.08
C GLY A 107 4.01 -6.90 -10.81
N SER A 108 3.91 -5.69 -10.22
CA SER A 108 4.72 -5.29 -9.07
C SER A 108 4.05 -5.53 -7.70
N THR A 109 2.80 -5.98 -7.65
CA THR A 109 2.03 -6.17 -6.40
C THR A 109 2.84 -6.86 -5.29
N TYR A 110 3.41 -8.03 -5.60
CA TYR A 110 4.20 -8.78 -4.61
C TYR A 110 5.54 -8.12 -4.26
N ALA A 111 6.15 -7.40 -5.19
CA ALA A 111 7.39 -6.67 -4.93
C ALA A 111 7.14 -5.49 -3.99
N LEU A 112 6.10 -4.72 -4.25
CA LEU A 112 5.71 -3.57 -3.42
C LEU A 112 5.16 -3.99 -2.05
N GLY A 113 4.56 -5.18 -1.94
CA GLY A 113 4.02 -5.71 -0.69
C GLY A 113 5.08 -6.25 0.26
N LYS A 114 6.22 -6.73 -0.24
CA LYS A 114 7.29 -7.27 0.59
C LYS A 114 8.15 -6.19 1.23
N ALA A 115 8.76 -6.56 2.36
CA ALA A 115 9.83 -5.79 2.96
C ALA A 115 11.08 -5.80 2.07
N PRO A 116 11.87 -4.70 1.99
CA PRO A 116 13.05 -4.61 1.12
C PRO A 116 14.05 -5.75 1.31
N GLU A 117 14.23 -6.18 2.56
CA GLU A 117 15.14 -7.28 2.93
C GLU A 117 14.70 -8.65 2.39
N ASN A 118 13.43 -8.81 2.04
CA ASN A 118 12.83 -10.06 1.56
C ASN A 118 12.60 -10.08 0.04
N LEU A 119 13.05 -9.04 -0.67
CA LEU A 119 12.92 -8.96 -2.11
C LEU A 119 13.91 -9.92 -2.80
N THR A 120 13.43 -10.67 -3.78
CA THR A 120 14.31 -11.35 -4.73
C THR A 120 14.95 -10.33 -5.67
N ASP A 121 16.06 -10.70 -6.35
CA ASP A 121 16.75 -9.80 -7.28
C ASP A 121 15.80 -9.26 -8.37
N LYS A 122 14.92 -10.13 -8.92
CA LYS A 122 13.90 -9.73 -9.91
C LYS A 122 12.89 -8.73 -9.34
N GLN A 123 12.50 -8.87 -8.08
CA GLN A 123 11.59 -7.95 -7.41
C GLN A 123 12.26 -6.62 -7.10
N ARG A 124 13.54 -6.66 -6.70
CA ARG A 124 14.36 -5.46 -6.47
C ARG A 124 14.49 -4.62 -7.73
N LEU A 125 14.84 -5.24 -8.86
CA LEU A 125 14.89 -4.56 -10.15
C LEU A 125 13.55 -3.91 -10.54
N LYS A 126 12.41 -4.54 -10.24
CA LYS A 126 11.10 -3.92 -10.46
C LYS A 126 10.87 -2.68 -9.61
N VAL A 127 11.24 -2.71 -8.33
CA VAL A 127 11.12 -1.54 -7.44
C VAL A 127 12.05 -0.41 -7.90
N GLU A 128 13.27 -0.73 -8.33
CA GLU A 128 14.22 0.23 -8.89
C GLU A 128 13.69 0.86 -10.18
N MET A 129 13.10 0.07 -11.08
CA MET A 129 12.45 0.58 -12.29
C MET A 129 11.30 1.54 -11.95
N ILE A 130 10.44 1.18 -10.96
CA ILE A 130 9.36 2.06 -10.50
C ILE A 130 9.93 3.36 -9.92
N ALA A 131 11.01 3.29 -9.15
CA ALA A 131 11.69 4.47 -8.60
C ALA A 131 12.13 5.47 -9.68
N GLN A 132 12.52 4.97 -10.87
CA GLN A 132 12.95 5.77 -12.00
C GLN A 132 11.80 6.27 -12.89
N THR A 133 10.69 5.54 -12.95
CA THR A 133 9.63 5.76 -13.95
C THR A 133 8.31 6.29 -13.37
N ASP A 134 8.05 6.06 -12.08
CA ASP A 134 6.82 6.52 -11.41
C ASP A 134 7.09 6.97 -9.97
N ASN A 135 7.39 8.26 -9.84
CA ASN A 135 7.70 8.87 -8.55
C ASN A 135 6.53 8.79 -7.55
N ARG A 136 5.27 8.86 -8.00
CA ARG A 136 4.07 8.77 -7.15
C ARG A 136 3.97 7.38 -6.50
N LEU A 137 4.07 6.34 -7.30
CA LEU A 137 4.01 4.96 -6.82
C LEU A 137 5.20 4.64 -5.91
N TYR A 138 6.41 5.10 -6.25
CA TYR A 138 7.59 4.89 -5.42
C TYR A 138 7.48 5.60 -4.07
N ARG A 139 6.95 6.81 -4.02
CA ARG A 139 6.69 7.53 -2.76
C ARG A 139 5.68 6.78 -1.88
N ALA A 140 4.59 6.26 -2.45
CA ALA A 140 3.63 5.44 -1.72
C ALA A 140 4.28 4.19 -1.12
N TYR A 141 5.15 3.51 -1.89
CA TYR A 141 5.96 2.39 -1.39
C TYR A 141 6.85 2.80 -0.21
N LEU A 142 7.57 3.92 -0.31
CA LEU A 142 8.42 4.40 0.78
C LEU A 142 7.61 4.78 2.03
N MET A 143 6.41 5.34 1.88
CA MET A 143 5.52 5.64 3.00
C MET A 143 5.09 4.37 3.73
N LYS A 144 4.71 3.32 3.00
CA LYS A 144 4.40 2.00 3.57
C LYS A 144 5.61 1.41 4.32
N GLU A 145 6.81 1.53 3.78
CA GLU A 145 8.02 1.05 4.46
C GLU A 145 8.33 1.86 5.75
N ARG A 146 8.15 3.18 5.73
CA ARG A 146 8.31 4.01 6.92
C ARG A 146 7.31 3.62 8.01
N LEU A 147 6.04 3.42 7.65
CA LEU A 147 5.01 2.95 8.58
C LEU A 147 5.41 1.60 9.21
N ARG A 148 5.92 0.66 8.41
CA ARG A 148 6.41 -0.63 8.89
C ARG A 148 7.56 -0.47 9.90
N LEU A 149 8.45 0.50 9.70
CA LEU A 149 9.57 0.75 10.61
C LEU A 149 9.09 1.30 11.94
N ILE A 150 8.06 2.15 11.99
CA ILE A 150 7.48 2.67 13.25
C ILE A 150 7.09 1.52 14.18
N PHE A 151 6.46 0.46 13.66
CA PHE A 151 6.07 -0.70 14.48
C PHE A 151 7.24 -1.60 14.90
N LYS A 152 8.46 -1.34 14.45
CA LYS A 152 9.68 -2.03 14.89
C LYS A 152 10.40 -1.29 16.03
N ILE A 153 10.06 -0.04 16.25
CA ILE A 153 10.64 0.78 17.32
C ILE A 153 10.12 0.23 18.66
N ARG A 154 11.02 -0.05 19.59
CA ARG A 154 10.69 -0.61 20.91
C ARG A 154 10.61 0.46 22.00
N ASP A 155 11.22 1.59 21.77
CA ASP A 155 11.25 2.72 22.68
C ASP A 155 10.46 3.90 22.12
N VAL A 156 9.56 4.45 22.94
CA VAL A 156 8.71 5.59 22.53
C VAL A 156 9.56 6.84 22.29
N ASP A 157 10.69 6.96 22.98
CA ASP A 157 11.60 8.11 22.85
C ASP A 157 12.42 8.07 21.54
N GLU A 158 12.43 6.94 20.83
CA GLU A 158 13.07 6.78 19.51
C GLU A 158 12.10 7.04 18.32
N ALA A 159 10.81 7.20 18.59
CA ALA A 159 9.77 7.35 17.56
C ALA A 159 9.54 8.80 17.17
#